data_c8f1ee8e55a34f891fb702525481e45b
#
_entry.id   c8f1ee8e55a34f891fb702525481e45b
#
_cell.length_a   1.000
_cell.length_b   1.000
_cell.length_c   1.000
_cell.angle_alpha   90.00
_cell.angle_beta   90.00
_cell.angle_gamma   90.00
#
_symmetry.space_group_name_H-M   'P 1'
#
loop_
_entity.id
_entity.type
_entity.pdbx_description
1 polymer ?
#
loop_
_entity_poly.entity_id
_entity_poly.type
_entity_poly.pdbx_seq_one_letter_code
_entity_poly.pdbx_strand_id
1 'polypeptide(L)'
;MFLMSRLLVLALWVAMFGTLTLRSSEVWAETKPAVPAATNGQNGRTQVMVEADFSKRPPVLPVSPAEQVKSFWLPSGFKIEPVLADPEIQEPGQIAFDGNGRMFVVELRGYMQTVDADGELAPVGRISAHEDKNNDGVYESHTVFVDNLVFPRFVTPFGANAILTKESNADEVWKYTDTNNDGVADKKELFATGLGRLLNVEHQESGFVWALDNWIYSTINTARIRWTPRGVLRETTGPNAGQWGLAQDNFGKPWFQGGAS
;
A
#
# COMPACT_ATOMS: atom_id res chain seq x y z
N MET A 1 3.03 30.77 13.18
CA MET A 1 2.12 30.82 12.05
C MET A 1 2.53 29.67 11.13
N PHE A 2 2.34 28.43 11.63
CA PHE A 2 2.69 27.18 10.94
C PHE A 2 1.63 26.14 11.28
N LEU A 3 0.57 26.09 10.50
CA LEU A 3 -0.51 25.12 10.73
C LEU A 3 -1.33 24.92 9.45
N MET A 4 -0.76 24.40 8.36
CA MET A 4 -1.59 24.04 7.19
C MET A 4 -1.05 22.93 6.27
N SER A 5 -0.01 22.19 6.60
CA SER A 5 0.54 21.21 5.64
C SER A 5 0.42 19.72 6.03
N ARG A 6 -0.44 19.36 6.99
CA ARG A 6 -0.52 17.96 7.45
C ARG A 6 -1.81 17.22 7.10
N LEU A 7 -2.68 17.74 6.28
CA LEU A 7 -4.01 17.14 6.01
C LEU A 7 -4.10 16.29 4.74
N LEU A 8 -3.10 16.28 3.86
CA LEU A 8 -3.26 15.67 2.53
C LEU A 8 -3.02 14.15 2.47
N VAL A 9 -2.31 13.57 3.41
CA VAL A 9 -1.98 12.13 3.39
C VAL A 9 -3.14 11.25 3.88
N LEU A 10 -4.10 11.82 4.60
CA LEU A 10 -5.23 11.06 5.15
C LEU A 10 -6.32 10.72 4.12
N ALA A 11 -6.35 11.35 2.98
CA ALA A 11 -7.44 11.17 2.01
C ALA A 11 -7.38 9.83 1.25
N LEU A 12 -6.21 9.22 1.07
CA LEU A 12 -6.10 7.92 0.38
C LEU A 12 -6.47 6.72 1.25
N TRP A 13 -6.45 6.86 2.58
CA TRP A 13 -6.77 5.79 3.53
C TRP A 13 -8.21 5.82 4.07
N VAL A 14 -8.91 6.95 3.98
CA VAL A 14 -10.29 7.10 4.49
C VAL A 14 -11.33 6.48 3.55
N ALA A 15 -11.01 6.18 2.32
CA ALA A 15 -11.95 5.54 1.38
C ALA A 15 -12.29 4.08 1.76
N MET A 16 -11.60 3.47 2.73
CA MET A 16 -11.84 2.07 3.11
C MET A 16 -12.57 1.84 4.44
N PHE A 17 -12.73 2.85 5.29
CA PHE A 17 -13.38 2.64 6.59
C PHE A 17 -14.21 3.84 7.04
N GLY A 18 -15.50 3.75 6.86
CA GLY A 18 -16.43 4.69 7.47
C GLY A 18 -17.88 4.41 7.15
N THR A 19 -18.50 3.43 7.82
CA THR A 19 -19.95 3.42 7.92
C THR A 19 -20.39 4.51 8.88
N LEU A 20 -20.50 5.74 8.40
CA LEU A 20 -21.17 6.79 9.11
C LEU A 20 -22.62 6.82 8.61
N THR A 21 -23.55 6.34 9.42
CA THR A 21 -24.98 6.45 9.16
C THR A 21 -25.40 7.90 9.25
N LEU A 22 -25.35 8.62 8.15
CA LEU A 22 -26.07 9.89 8.00
C LEU A 22 -27.40 9.61 7.30
N ARG A 23 -28.51 9.78 8.04
CA ARG A 23 -29.83 9.90 7.45
C ARG A 23 -29.84 11.17 6.59
N SER A 24 -29.81 11.02 5.29
CA SER A 24 -30.33 12.02 4.39
C SER A 24 -31.48 11.38 3.62
N SER A 25 -32.68 11.84 3.91
CA SER A 25 -33.84 11.68 3.07
C SER A 25 -33.63 12.45 1.77
N GLU A 26 -34.02 11.80 0.69
CA GLU A 26 -34.30 12.33 -0.65
C GLU A 26 -33.23 12.13 -1.73
N VAL A 27 -33.79 11.54 -2.79
CA VAL A 27 -33.34 11.46 -4.17
C VAL A 27 -32.35 10.36 -4.51
N TRP A 28 -32.83 9.13 -4.57
CA TRP A 28 -32.44 8.15 -5.60
C TRP A 28 -33.66 7.30 -5.93
N ALA A 29 -34.58 7.84 -6.74
CA ALA A 29 -35.58 7.04 -7.43
C ALA A 29 -35.04 6.65 -8.81
N GLU A 30 -33.97 5.85 -8.86
CA GLU A 30 -33.74 5.01 -10.03
C GLU A 30 -34.54 3.73 -9.83
N THR A 31 -35.53 3.55 -10.67
CA THR A 31 -36.30 2.32 -10.76
C THR A 31 -35.37 1.18 -11.13
N LYS A 32 -34.91 0.43 -10.12
CA LYS A 32 -34.29 -0.87 -10.37
C LYS A 32 -35.28 -1.75 -11.10
N PRO A 33 -34.90 -2.39 -12.20
CA PRO A 33 -35.75 -3.44 -12.80
C PRO A 33 -36.03 -4.51 -11.75
N ALA A 34 -37.27 -4.91 -11.62
CA ALA A 34 -37.67 -5.95 -10.69
C ALA A 34 -37.03 -7.28 -11.11
N VAL A 35 -36.14 -7.77 -10.26
CA VAL A 35 -35.54 -9.10 -10.43
C VAL A 35 -36.56 -10.13 -9.93
N PRO A 36 -37.00 -11.09 -10.75
CA PRO A 36 -37.92 -12.12 -10.29
C PRO A 36 -37.25 -13.00 -9.25
N ALA A 37 -37.90 -13.17 -8.10
CA ALA A 37 -37.45 -14.06 -7.05
C ALA A 37 -37.67 -15.51 -7.48
N ALA A 38 -36.60 -16.27 -7.67
CA ALA A 38 -36.69 -17.72 -7.82
C ALA A 38 -36.64 -18.35 -6.41
N THR A 39 -37.73 -18.94 -5.98
CA THR A 39 -37.81 -19.73 -4.76
C THR A 39 -37.48 -21.18 -5.06
N ASN A 40 -36.31 -21.66 -4.60
CA ASN A 40 -36.03 -23.07 -4.45
C ASN A 40 -35.88 -23.39 -2.97
N GLY A 41 -36.93 -24.06 -2.44
CA GLY A 41 -36.98 -24.41 -1.05
C GLY A 41 -36.07 -25.57 -0.67
N GLN A 42 -35.21 -25.33 0.24
CA GLN A 42 -34.86 -26.13 1.42
C GLN A 42 -33.91 -25.28 2.25
N ASN A 43 -34.39 -24.69 3.31
CA ASN A 43 -33.73 -23.90 4.35
C ASN A 43 -34.03 -22.39 4.44
N GLY A 44 -35.19 -21.95 3.88
CA GLY A 44 -35.70 -20.61 4.22
C GLY A 44 -34.83 -19.40 3.86
N ARG A 45 -33.78 -19.58 3.05
CA ARG A 45 -32.96 -18.49 2.50
C ARG A 45 -33.33 -18.27 1.04
N THR A 46 -33.95 -17.15 0.75
CA THR A 46 -34.12 -16.69 -0.62
C THR A 46 -32.76 -16.29 -1.18
N GLN A 47 -32.21 -17.13 -2.04
CA GLN A 47 -31.04 -16.71 -2.82
C GLN A 47 -31.55 -15.94 -4.03
N VAL A 48 -31.21 -14.65 -4.10
CA VAL A 48 -31.42 -13.88 -5.32
C VAL A 48 -30.27 -14.25 -6.28
N MET A 49 -30.59 -15.12 -7.24
CA MET A 49 -29.67 -15.41 -8.34
C MET A 49 -29.74 -14.23 -9.31
N VAL A 50 -28.73 -13.38 -9.28
CA VAL A 50 -28.55 -12.41 -10.35
C VAL A 50 -27.91 -13.15 -11.52
N GLU A 51 -28.64 -13.23 -12.64
CA GLU A 51 -28.07 -13.80 -13.86
C GLU A 51 -26.87 -12.95 -14.28
N ALA A 52 -25.69 -13.58 -14.38
CA ALA A 52 -24.48 -12.87 -14.77
C ALA A 52 -24.60 -12.43 -16.23
N ASP A 53 -24.42 -11.14 -16.48
CA ASP A 53 -24.37 -10.59 -17.83
C ASP A 53 -22.99 -10.87 -18.46
N PHE A 54 -22.94 -11.86 -19.33
CA PHE A 54 -21.76 -12.23 -20.12
C PHE A 54 -21.70 -11.52 -21.48
N SER A 55 -22.51 -10.48 -21.70
CA SER A 55 -22.43 -9.71 -22.94
C SER A 55 -21.04 -9.06 -23.08
N LYS A 56 -20.52 -9.04 -24.30
CA LYS A 56 -19.27 -8.37 -24.58
C LYS A 56 -19.43 -6.86 -24.33
N ARG A 57 -18.68 -6.35 -23.36
CA ARG A 57 -18.59 -4.92 -23.12
C ARG A 57 -17.42 -4.34 -23.88
N PRO A 58 -17.50 -3.09 -24.34
CA PRO A 58 -16.32 -2.40 -24.86
C PRO A 58 -15.20 -2.43 -23.80
N PRO A 59 -13.92 -2.54 -24.21
CA PRO A 59 -12.83 -2.44 -23.27
C PRO A 59 -12.88 -1.07 -22.57
N VAL A 60 -12.72 -1.08 -21.24
CA VAL A 60 -12.54 0.15 -20.48
C VAL A 60 -11.14 0.66 -20.82
N LEU A 61 -11.06 1.81 -21.46
CA LEU A 61 -9.78 2.43 -21.78
C LEU A 61 -9.27 3.24 -20.58
N PRO A 62 -7.94 3.28 -20.39
CA PRO A 62 -7.34 4.15 -19.40
C PRO A 62 -7.73 5.61 -19.65
N VAL A 63 -8.04 6.32 -18.60
CA VAL A 63 -8.27 7.78 -18.65
C VAL A 63 -7.06 8.50 -18.06
N SER A 64 -6.84 9.75 -18.49
CA SER A 64 -5.76 10.55 -17.92
C SER A 64 -6.00 10.82 -16.43
N PRO A 65 -4.94 11.07 -15.62
CA PRO A 65 -5.10 11.43 -14.21
C PRO A 65 -6.05 12.61 -13.99
N ALA A 66 -5.97 13.62 -14.86
CA ALA A 66 -6.84 14.81 -14.80
C ALA A 66 -8.33 14.48 -15.06
N GLU A 67 -8.60 13.53 -15.95
CA GLU A 67 -9.98 13.08 -16.19
C GLU A 67 -10.46 12.14 -15.07
N GLN A 68 -9.57 11.30 -14.54
CA GLN A 68 -9.91 10.41 -13.43
C GLN A 68 -10.35 11.20 -12.19
N VAL A 69 -9.67 12.29 -11.87
CA VAL A 69 -10.01 13.16 -10.73
C VAL A 69 -11.46 13.65 -10.81
N LYS A 70 -11.97 13.93 -12.01
CA LYS A 70 -13.36 14.41 -12.21
C LYS A 70 -14.42 13.34 -11.95
N SER A 71 -14.02 12.04 -11.92
CA SER A 71 -14.94 10.95 -11.69
C SER A 71 -15.24 10.67 -10.21
N PHE A 72 -14.49 11.30 -9.29
CA PHE A 72 -14.69 11.11 -7.86
C PHE A 72 -15.79 12.02 -7.33
N TRP A 73 -16.69 11.44 -6.55
CA TRP A 73 -17.62 12.22 -5.73
C TRP A 73 -17.01 12.45 -4.35
N LEU A 74 -16.94 13.70 -3.93
CA LEU A 74 -16.36 14.09 -2.65
C LEU A 74 -17.39 14.81 -1.78
N PRO A 75 -17.37 14.61 -0.45
CA PRO A 75 -18.14 15.43 0.48
C PRO A 75 -17.72 16.90 0.39
N SER A 76 -18.64 17.80 0.76
CA SER A 76 -18.35 19.23 0.80
C SER A 76 -17.15 19.55 1.70
N GLY A 77 -16.25 20.40 1.24
CA GLY A 77 -15.03 20.79 1.96
C GLY A 77 -13.81 19.91 1.71
N PHE A 78 -13.94 18.85 0.88
CA PHE A 78 -12.83 18.00 0.48
C PHE A 78 -12.42 18.28 -0.98
N LYS A 79 -11.14 18.11 -1.25
CA LYS A 79 -10.51 18.22 -2.56
C LYS A 79 -9.63 16.99 -2.78
N ILE A 80 -9.61 16.49 -4.00
CA ILE A 80 -8.67 15.43 -4.42
C ILE A 80 -7.74 15.99 -5.49
N GLU A 81 -6.47 15.66 -5.37
CA GLU A 81 -5.43 16.08 -6.31
C GLU A 81 -4.53 14.88 -6.64
N PRO A 82 -4.16 14.68 -7.91
CA PRO A 82 -3.16 13.70 -8.27
C PRO A 82 -1.79 14.21 -7.81
N VAL A 83 -1.04 13.37 -7.13
CA VAL A 83 0.33 13.69 -6.65
C VAL A 83 1.35 13.09 -7.60
N LEU A 84 1.19 11.82 -7.95
CA LEU A 84 1.99 11.07 -8.90
C LEU A 84 1.09 10.15 -9.71
N ALA A 85 1.48 9.86 -10.94
CA ALA A 85 0.75 8.98 -11.84
C ALA A 85 1.73 8.29 -12.80
N ASP A 86 1.22 7.38 -13.64
CA ASP A 86 1.98 6.85 -14.77
C ASP A 86 2.32 8.01 -15.75
N PRO A 87 3.57 8.11 -16.25
CA PRO A 87 4.66 7.13 -16.21
C PRO A 87 5.65 7.29 -15.05
N GLU A 88 5.49 8.27 -14.16
CA GLU A 88 6.44 8.52 -13.06
C GLU A 88 6.46 7.36 -12.07
N ILE A 89 5.30 6.75 -11.82
CA ILE A 89 5.16 5.52 -11.02
C ILE A 89 4.27 4.50 -11.74
N GLN A 90 4.51 3.22 -11.48
CA GLN A 90 3.68 2.13 -12.00
C GLN A 90 3.40 1.09 -10.91
N GLU A 91 2.16 0.61 -10.83
CA GLU A 91 1.72 -0.42 -9.89
C GLU A 91 2.13 -0.12 -8.43
N PRO A 92 1.78 1.07 -7.87
CA PRO A 92 2.21 1.46 -6.54
C PRO A 92 1.56 0.57 -5.46
N GLY A 93 2.37 -0.07 -4.63
CA GLY A 93 1.93 -0.95 -3.54
C GLY A 93 1.99 -0.30 -2.16
N GLN A 94 2.95 0.57 -1.92
CA GLN A 94 3.13 1.28 -0.66
C GLN A 94 3.88 2.59 -0.88
N ILE A 95 3.59 3.57 -0.03
CA ILE A 95 4.37 4.82 0.07
C ILE A 95 4.91 5.00 1.48
N ALA A 96 6.07 5.65 1.60
CA ALA A 96 6.61 6.11 2.88
C ALA A 96 7.36 7.44 2.69
N PHE A 97 7.37 8.27 3.72
CA PHE A 97 8.08 9.55 3.71
C PHE A 97 9.28 9.49 4.66
N ASP A 98 10.40 10.00 4.23
CA ASP A 98 11.54 10.21 5.12
C ASP A 98 11.45 11.53 5.90
N GLY A 99 12.42 11.76 6.77
CA GLY A 99 12.47 12.98 7.59
C GLY A 99 12.71 14.27 6.79
N ASN A 100 13.10 14.17 5.53
CA ASN A 100 13.32 15.31 4.62
C ASN A 100 12.10 15.58 3.72
N GLY A 101 11.06 14.74 3.81
CA GLY A 101 9.86 14.88 2.99
C GLY A 101 9.95 14.18 1.63
N ARG A 102 11.03 13.43 1.35
CA ARG A 102 11.07 12.58 0.14
C ARG A 102 10.05 11.46 0.28
N MET A 103 9.30 11.21 -0.78
CA MET A 103 8.35 10.12 -0.87
C MET A 103 9.01 8.93 -1.59
N PHE A 104 9.04 7.79 -0.92
CA PHE A 104 9.44 6.52 -1.51
C PHE A 104 8.21 5.73 -1.88
N VAL A 105 8.20 5.15 -3.10
CA VAL A 105 7.09 4.33 -3.61
C VAL A 105 7.60 2.94 -3.94
N VAL A 106 6.95 1.92 -3.38
CA VAL A 106 7.11 0.53 -3.80
C VAL A 106 6.32 0.32 -5.08
N GLU A 107 6.98 -0.07 -6.16
CA GLU A 107 6.34 -0.40 -7.43
C GLU A 107 6.43 -1.90 -7.69
N LEU A 108 5.27 -2.57 -7.69
CA LEU A 108 5.17 -4.03 -7.80
C LEU A 108 5.41 -4.54 -9.23
N ARG A 109 5.06 -3.80 -10.25
CA ARG A 109 5.27 -3.90 -11.68
C ARG A 109 5.08 -5.27 -12.35
N GLY A 110 5.29 -6.36 -11.66
CA GLY A 110 5.06 -7.73 -12.13
C GLY A 110 3.79 -8.37 -11.57
N TYR A 111 3.09 -7.71 -10.65
CA TYR A 111 1.94 -8.30 -9.95
C TYR A 111 0.70 -8.35 -10.85
N MET A 112 0.12 -9.55 -10.99
CA MET A 112 -1.14 -9.81 -11.71
C MET A 112 -1.23 -9.19 -13.11
N GLN A 113 -0.13 -9.16 -13.85
CA GLN A 113 -0.10 -8.61 -15.21
C GLN A 113 -0.78 -9.53 -16.22
N THR A 114 -0.91 -10.81 -15.89
CA THR A 114 -1.62 -11.81 -16.69
C THR A 114 -2.58 -12.61 -15.83
N VAL A 115 -3.54 -13.28 -16.46
CA VAL A 115 -4.52 -14.14 -15.75
C VAL A 115 -3.83 -15.32 -15.05
N ASP A 116 -2.73 -15.79 -15.61
CA ASP A 116 -1.97 -16.92 -15.09
C ASP A 116 -0.85 -16.49 -14.12
N ALA A 117 -0.78 -15.19 -13.79
CA ALA A 117 0.23 -14.60 -12.93
C ALA A 117 1.68 -14.79 -13.43
N ASP A 118 1.86 -14.90 -14.73
CA ASP A 118 3.17 -15.05 -15.35
C ASP A 118 4.05 -13.84 -15.06
N GLY A 119 5.25 -14.08 -14.55
CA GLY A 119 6.24 -13.03 -14.31
C GLY A 119 6.13 -12.33 -12.95
N GLU A 120 5.22 -12.71 -12.05
CA GLU A 120 5.08 -12.07 -10.73
C GLU A 120 6.39 -12.07 -9.92
N LEU A 121 7.20 -13.11 -10.09
CA LEU A 121 8.49 -13.23 -9.41
C LEU A 121 9.68 -12.83 -10.30
N ALA A 122 9.42 -12.15 -11.41
CA ALA A 122 10.49 -11.52 -12.17
C ALA A 122 11.05 -10.30 -11.43
N PRO A 123 12.36 -10.00 -11.54
CA PRO A 123 12.98 -8.87 -10.88
C PRO A 123 12.68 -7.56 -11.65
N VAL A 124 11.41 -7.18 -11.72
CA VAL A 124 10.92 -5.98 -12.42
C VAL A 124 10.37 -4.91 -11.47
N GLY A 125 10.22 -5.27 -10.20
CA GLY A 125 9.81 -4.33 -9.15
C GLY A 125 10.92 -3.37 -8.79
N ARG A 126 10.56 -2.23 -8.21
CA ARG A 126 11.53 -1.22 -7.79
C ARG A 126 11.01 -0.39 -6.62
N ILE A 127 11.88 0.42 -6.07
CA ILE A 127 11.53 1.50 -5.16
C ILE A 127 11.99 2.80 -5.80
N SER A 128 11.06 3.68 -6.10
CA SER A 128 11.34 5.03 -6.59
C SER A 128 11.32 6.05 -5.45
N ALA A 129 12.11 7.11 -5.61
CA ALA A 129 12.17 8.25 -4.70
C ALA A 129 11.74 9.52 -5.44
N HIS A 130 10.91 10.31 -4.79
CA HIS A 130 10.30 11.51 -5.35
C HIS A 130 10.48 12.69 -4.40
N GLU A 131 10.80 13.85 -4.94
CA GLU A 131 11.02 15.07 -4.16
C GLU A 131 10.15 16.21 -4.70
N ASP A 132 9.46 16.87 -3.78
CA ASP A 132 8.84 18.17 -3.97
C ASP A 132 9.86 19.24 -3.54
N LYS A 133 10.60 19.79 -4.52
CA LYS A 133 11.73 20.69 -4.25
C LYS A 133 11.31 22.10 -3.86
N ASN A 134 10.12 22.51 -4.26
CA ASN A 134 9.61 23.85 -4.04
C ASN A 134 8.52 23.90 -2.95
N ASN A 135 8.10 22.74 -2.42
CA ASN A 135 7.05 22.56 -1.42
C ASN A 135 5.66 23.07 -1.87
N ASP A 136 5.32 22.85 -3.14
CA ASP A 136 4.00 23.19 -3.68
C ASP A 136 3.00 22.01 -3.70
N GLY A 137 3.46 20.83 -3.33
CA GLY A 137 2.70 19.59 -3.29
C GLY A 137 2.82 18.76 -4.57
N VAL A 138 3.61 19.21 -5.54
CA VAL A 138 3.95 18.47 -6.76
C VAL A 138 5.37 17.92 -6.64
N TYR A 139 5.56 16.67 -7.02
CA TYR A 139 6.87 16.00 -6.94
C TYR A 139 7.54 16.08 -8.30
N GLU A 140 8.47 17.03 -8.50
CA GLU A 140 9.11 17.26 -9.81
C GLU A 140 10.34 16.38 -10.04
N SER A 141 10.94 15.88 -8.98
CA SER A 141 12.17 15.08 -9.07
C SER A 141 11.87 13.61 -8.83
N HIS A 142 12.31 12.77 -9.75
CA HIS A 142 12.06 11.33 -9.70
C HIS A 142 13.37 10.57 -9.92
N THR A 143 13.66 9.61 -9.06
CA THR A 143 14.78 8.69 -9.22
C THR A 143 14.35 7.27 -8.95
N VAL A 144 15.01 6.28 -9.56
CA VAL A 144 14.88 4.88 -9.19
C VAL A 144 15.89 4.60 -8.08
N PHE A 145 15.43 4.59 -6.85
CA PHE A 145 16.30 4.43 -5.69
C PHE A 145 16.88 3.01 -5.58
N VAL A 146 16.05 1.99 -5.82
CA VAL A 146 16.47 0.58 -5.93
C VAL A 146 15.70 -0.06 -7.07
N ASP A 147 16.39 -0.73 -7.98
CA ASP A 147 15.80 -1.41 -9.13
C ASP A 147 15.97 -2.94 -9.05
N ASN A 148 15.32 -3.63 -9.96
CA ASN A 148 15.44 -5.09 -10.15
C ASN A 148 15.08 -5.90 -8.90
N LEU A 149 14.05 -5.48 -8.17
CA LEU A 149 13.54 -6.19 -7.01
C LEU A 149 12.48 -7.22 -7.40
N VAL A 150 12.51 -8.38 -6.73
CA VAL A 150 11.48 -9.40 -6.87
C VAL A 150 10.32 -9.09 -5.93
N PHE A 151 9.26 -8.50 -6.47
CA PHE A 151 8.03 -8.21 -5.73
C PHE A 151 8.31 -7.60 -4.34
N PRO A 152 8.81 -6.35 -4.27
CA PRO A 152 9.19 -5.72 -3.00
C PRO A 152 7.98 -5.56 -2.08
N ARG A 153 8.15 -5.90 -0.79
CA ARG A 153 7.05 -6.03 0.16
C ARG A 153 6.70 -4.74 0.89
N PHE A 154 7.66 -3.88 1.08
CA PHE A 154 7.51 -2.61 1.79
C PHE A 154 8.69 -1.68 1.52
N VAL A 155 8.54 -0.43 1.88
CA VAL A 155 9.63 0.52 2.04
C VAL A 155 9.50 1.21 3.39
N THR A 156 10.61 1.26 4.14
CA THR A 156 10.68 1.98 5.43
C THR A 156 11.94 2.84 5.45
N PRO A 157 11.82 4.16 5.47
CA PRO A 157 12.98 5.04 5.61
C PRO A 157 13.80 4.73 6.87
N PHE A 158 15.11 4.75 6.74
CA PHE A 158 16.04 4.41 7.81
C PHE A 158 17.23 5.39 7.86
N GLY A 159 17.08 6.42 8.64
CA GLY A 159 18.03 7.54 8.68
C GLY A 159 17.86 8.49 7.50
N ALA A 160 18.91 9.24 7.18
CA ALA A 160 18.82 10.34 6.21
C ALA A 160 18.74 9.86 4.74
N ASN A 161 19.49 8.83 4.38
CA ASN A 161 19.67 8.41 2.99
C ASN A 161 19.56 6.89 2.81
N ALA A 162 18.80 6.22 3.63
CA ALA A 162 18.64 4.77 3.53
C ALA A 162 17.18 4.36 3.69
N ILE A 163 16.89 3.19 3.15
CA ILE A 163 15.61 2.51 3.31
C ILE A 163 15.84 1.05 3.73
N LEU A 164 14.82 0.49 4.35
CA LEU A 164 14.69 -0.95 4.55
C LEU A 164 13.64 -1.48 3.58
N THR A 165 13.92 -2.61 2.97
CA THR A 165 12.96 -3.35 2.15
C THR A 165 13.26 -4.84 2.19
N LYS A 166 12.29 -5.64 1.73
CA LYS A 166 12.34 -7.08 1.62
C LYS A 166 11.69 -7.50 0.31
N GLU A 167 12.24 -8.51 -0.32
CA GLU A 167 11.64 -9.14 -1.50
C GLU A 167 10.71 -10.29 -1.09
N SER A 168 9.77 -10.64 -1.95
CA SER A 168 8.94 -11.83 -1.78
C SER A 168 9.79 -13.10 -1.87
N ASN A 169 9.38 -14.14 -1.13
CA ASN A 169 10.09 -15.43 -1.03
C ASN A 169 11.53 -15.33 -0.50
N ALA A 170 11.91 -14.19 0.06
CA ALA A 170 13.20 -14.01 0.71
C ALA A 170 13.04 -13.90 2.23
N ASP A 171 14.04 -14.31 2.97
CA ASP A 171 14.08 -14.26 4.43
C ASP A 171 14.69 -12.95 4.95
N GLU A 172 15.46 -12.30 4.10
CA GLU A 172 16.27 -11.17 4.44
C GLU A 172 15.52 -9.86 4.28
N VAL A 173 15.74 -8.97 5.23
CA VAL A 173 15.47 -7.54 5.10
C VAL A 173 16.80 -6.85 4.81
N TRP A 174 16.82 -6.08 3.75
CA TRP A 174 18.00 -5.36 3.31
C TRP A 174 17.87 -3.87 3.59
N LYS A 175 18.99 -3.28 4.00
CA LYS A 175 19.18 -1.85 4.05
C LYS A 175 19.89 -1.40 2.78
N TYR A 176 19.28 -0.48 2.06
CA TYR A 176 19.84 0.18 0.91
C TYR A 176 20.17 1.62 1.27
N THR A 177 21.37 2.07 0.97
CA THR A 177 21.86 3.41 1.31
C THR A 177 22.38 4.10 0.07
N ASP A 178 21.98 5.34 -0.13
CA ASP A 178 22.60 6.28 -1.06
C ASP A 178 23.71 7.01 -0.32
N THR A 179 24.99 6.70 -0.62
CA THR A 179 26.13 7.26 0.10
C THR A 179 26.67 8.53 -0.54
N ASN A 180 26.32 8.79 -1.79
CA ASN A 180 26.80 9.94 -2.57
C ASN A 180 25.74 11.03 -2.79
N ASN A 181 24.50 10.80 -2.35
CA ASN A 181 23.34 11.69 -2.45
C ASN A 181 22.92 11.99 -3.90
N ASP A 182 22.99 11.00 -4.78
CA ASP A 182 22.49 11.13 -6.15
C ASP A 182 21.06 10.63 -6.35
N GLY A 183 20.45 10.12 -5.28
CA GLY A 183 19.08 9.58 -5.29
C GLY A 183 18.99 8.11 -5.69
N VAL A 184 20.14 7.42 -5.83
CA VAL A 184 20.23 6.00 -6.13
C VAL A 184 21.02 5.29 -5.05
N ALA A 185 20.51 4.17 -4.56
CA ALA A 185 21.22 3.40 -3.55
C ALA A 185 22.44 2.70 -4.16
N ASP A 186 23.62 2.97 -3.60
CA ASP A 186 24.90 2.41 -4.03
C ASP A 186 25.47 1.39 -3.03
N LYS A 187 24.84 1.25 -1.85
CA LYS A 187 25.26 0.30 -0.81
C LYS A 187 24.08 -0.55 -0.35
N LYS A 188 24.29 -1.88 -0.29
CA LYS A 188 23.34 -2.87 0.21
C LYS A 188 23.95 -3.61 1.42
N GLU A 189 23.25 -3.62 2.55
CA GLU A 189 23.67 -4.27 3.80
C GLU A 189 22.54 -5.14 4.35
N LEU A 190 22.87 -6.32 4.86
CA LEU A 190 21.89 -7.15 5.55
C LEU A 190 21.47 -6.45 6.85
N PHE A 191 20.17 -6.25 7.01
CA PHE A 191 19.59 -5.63 8.21
C PHE A 191 19.07 -6.67 9.21
N ALA A 192 18.26 -7.61 8.74
CA ALA A 192 17.67 -8.66 9.56
C ALA A 192 17.35 -9.90 8.72
N THR A 193 17.18 -11.03 9.40
CA THR A 193 16.71 -12.30 8.82
C THR A 193 15.59 -12.88 9.65
N GLY A 194 15.04 -14.01 9.24
CA GLY A 194 13.97 -14.70 9.96
C GLY A 194 12.59 -14.07 9.77
N LEU A 195 12.40 -13.35 8.68
CA LEU A 195 11.14 -12.70 8.28
C LEU A 195 10.64 -13.25 6.94
N GLY A 196 11.16 -14.41 6.51
CA GLY A 196 10.78 -15.06 5.27
C GLY A 196 9.58 -15.97 5.45
N ARG A 197 8.67 -15.91 4.50
CA ARG A 197 7.62 -16.88 4.32
C ARG A 197 7.56 -17.23 2.84
N LEU A 198 7.65 -18.53 2.57
CA LEU A 198 7.52 -19.04 1.22
C LEU A 198 6.06 -19.30 0.90
N LEU A 199 5.67 -19.28 -0.34
CA LEU A 199 4.50 -19.79 -1.04
C LEU A 199 3.72 -18.69 -1.78
N ASN A 200 2.62 -18.21 -1.22
CA ASN A 200 1.73 -17.25 -1.88
C ASN A 200 2.28 -15.83 -1.71
N VAL A 201 2.47 -15.12 -2.82
CA VAL A 201 3.01 -13.75 -2.81
C VAL A 201 2.13 -12.77 -2.04
N GLU A 202 0.83 -13.02 -1.95
CA GLU A 202 -0.08 -12.17 -1.19
C GLU A 202 -0.03 -12.40 0.32
N HIS A 203 0.41 -13.58 0.77
CA HIS A 203 0.37 -14.00 2.17
C HIS A 203 1.76 -14.04 2.81
N GLN A 204 2.57 -13.05 2.57
CA GLN A 204 3.91 -12.92 3.15
C GLN A 204 4.01 -11.68 4.05
N GLU A 205 5.03 -11.65 4.89
CA GLU A 205 5.33 -10.53 5.75
C GLU A 205 5.50 -9.24 4.94
N SER A 206 4.85 -8.17 5.42
CA SER A 206 4.85 -6.85 4.80
C SER A 206 4.84 -5.76 5.84
N GLY A 207 4.89 -4.52 5.36
CA GLY A 207 4.60 -3.31 6.08
C GLY A 207 5.43 -3.13 7.34
N PHE A 208 6.70 -2.84 7.28
CA PHE A 208 7.44 -2.45 8.46
C PHE A 208 6.90 -1.12 9.02
N VAL A 209 6.44 -1.16 10.26
CA VAL A 209 6.10 0.02 11.04
C VAL A 209 7.07 0.13 12.21
N TRP A 210 7.86 1.20 12.23
CA TRP A 210 8.68 1.57 13.37
C TRP A 210 7.81 2.34 14.36
N ALA A 211 7.35 1.64 15.40
CA ALA A 211 6.40 2.18 16.35
C ALA A 211 7.07 3.07 17.42
N LEU A 212 6.25 3.83 18.14
CA LEU A 212 6.73 4.77 19.17
C LEU A 212 7.44 4.09 20.36
N ASP A 213 7.25 2.79 20.56
CA ASP A 213 7.98 1.98 21.54
C ASP A 213 9.39 1.58 21.09
N ASN A 214 9.81 2.10 19.92
CA ASN A 214 11.10 1.81 19.28
C ASN A 214 11.27 0.35 18.84
N TRP A 215 10.15 -0.36 18.62
CA TRP A 215 10.14 -1.65 17.97
C TRP A 215 9.59 -1.54 16.54
N ILE A 216 10.07 -2.41 15.69
CA ILE A 216 9.61 -2.55 14.32
C ILE A 216 8.72 -3.80 14.24
N TYR A 217 7.54 -3.62 13.70
CA TYR A 217 6.52 -4.64 13.52
C TYR A 217 6.33 -4.96 12.04
N SER A 218 6.04 -6.22 11.74
CA SER A 218 5.61 -6.68 10.41
C SER A 218 4.29 -7.44 10.52
N THR A 219 3.59 -7.58 9.40
CA THR A 219 2.41 -8.44 9.30
C THR A 219 2.80 -9.92 9.32
N ILE A 220 1.86 -10.81 9.65
CA ILE A 220 2.01 -12.28 9.61
C ILE A 220 3.29 -12.77 10.34
N ASN A 221 3.69 -12.11 11.39
CA ASN A 221 4.90 -12.45 12.12
C ASN A 221 4.62 -12.54 13.62
N THR A 222 5.29 -13.45 14.29
CA THR A 222 5.20 -13.63 15.74
C THR A 222 6.35 -12.95 16.48
N ALA A 223 7.04 -12.04 15.83
CA ALA A 223 8.16 -11.33 16.42
C ALA A 223 8.11 -9.83 16.07
N ARG A 224 8.74 -9.06 16.94
CA ARG A 224 9.11 -7.68 16.68
C ARG A 224 10.63 -7.54 16.73
N ILE A 225 11.17 -6.60 16.01
CA ILE A 225 12.61 -6.37 15.93
C ILE A 225 12.95 -4.95 16.38
N ARG A 226 14.14 -4.77 16.93
CA ARG A 226 14.67 -3.47 17.31
C ARG A 226 16.10 -3.33 16.83
N TRP A 227 16.35 -2.27 16.08
CA TRP A 227 17.72 -1.93 15.72
C TRP A 227 18.49 -1.35 16.92
N THR A 228 19.73 -1.76 17.06
CA THR A 228 20.69 -1.19 18.01
C THR A 228 22.07 -1.05 17.35
N PRO A 229 22.96 -0.21 17.87
CA PRO A 229 24.35 -0.12 17.35
C PRO A 229 25.13 -1.45 17.38
N ARG A 230 24.64 -2.43 18.15
CA ARG A 230 25.26 -3.76 18.27
C ARG A 230 24.57 -4.83 17.40
N GLY A 231 23.57 -4.45 16.63
CA GLY A 231 22.79 -5.35 15.78
C GLY A 231 21.31 -5.31 16.09
N VAL A 232 20.56 -6.16 15.41
CA VAL A 232 19.10 -6.25 15.52
C VAL A 232 18.74 -7.23 16.64
N LEU A 233 17.96 -6.75 17.61
CA LEU A 233 17.31 -7.58 18.63
C LEU A 233 16.00 -8.12 18.09
N ARG A 234 15.64 -9.33 18.50
CA ARG A 234 14.37 -9.98 18.17
C ARG A 234 13.68 -10.42 19.46
N GLU A 235 12.38 -10.16 19.54
CA GLU A 235 11.54 -10.57 20.65
C GLU A 235 10.27 -11.24 20.12
N THR A 236 9.92 -12.38 20.65
CA THR A 236 8.67 -13.08 20.28
C THR A 236 7.47 -12.32 20.82
N THR A 237 6.49 -12.11 19.96
CA THR A 237 5.17 -11.56 20.28
C THR A 237 4.10 -12.64 20.12
N GLY A 238 2.87 -12.33 20.46
CA GLY A 238 1.73 -13.15 20.05
C GLY A 238 1.57 -13.17 18.53
N PRO A 239 0.78 -14.13 17.99
CA PRO A 239 0.45 -14.13 16.58
C PRO A 239 -0.26 -12.84 16.17
N ASN A 240 0.09 -12.32 15.02
CA ASN A 240 -0.61 -11.21 14.40
C ASN A 240 -1.18 -11.63 13.04
N ALA A 241 -2.10 -10.82 12.55
CA ALA A 241 -2.71 -10.99 11.25
C ALA A 241 -2.19 -9.92 10.28
N GLY A 242 -2.88 -9.75 9.17
CA GLY A 242 -2.58 -8.79 8.14
C GLY A 242 -1.78 -9.41 7.00
N GLN A 243 -2.04 -8.93 5.80
CA GLN A 243 -1.25 -9.27 4.61
C GLN A 243 -0.37 -8.09 4.24
N TRP A 244 -0.99 -6.93 4.12
CA TRP A 244 -0.38 -5.67 3.71
C TRP A 244 -0.60 -4.56 4.73
N GLY A 245 -1.74 -4.60 5.44
CA GLY A 245 -2.19 -3.53 6.30
C GLY A 245 -1.59 -3.60 7.69
N LEU A 246 -0.68 -2.68 7.99
CA LEU A 246 -0.12 -2.41 9.30
C LEU A 246 0.05 -0.91 9.48
N ALA A 247 -0.44 -0.38 10.57
CA ALA A 247 -0.31 1.02 10.93
C ALA A 247 -0.17 1.16 12.45
N GLN A 248 0.15 2.34 12.93
CA GLN A 248 0.07 2.67 14.35
C GLN A 248 -0.86 3.86 14.59
N ASP A 249 -1.46 3.90 15.75
CA ASP A 249 -2.22 5.06 16.20
C ASP A 249 -1.31 6.14 16.83
N ASN A 250 -1.91 7.23 17.27
CA ASN A 250 -1.18 8.35 17.87
C ASN A 250 -0.50 8.00 19.22
N PHE A 251 -0.80 6.84 19.79
CA PHE A 251 -0.20 6.34 21.03
C PHE A 251 0.86 5.27 20.75
N GLY A 252 1.14 4.95 19.48
CA GLY A 252 2.11 3.95 19.07
C GLY A 252 1.62 2.51 19.12
N LYS A 253 0.31 2.29 19.31
CA LYS A 253 -0.26 0.95 19.27
C LYS A 253 -0.33 0.46 17.81
N PRO A 254 0.29 -0.69 17.49
CA PRO A 254 0.18 -1.26 16.15
C PRO A 254 -1.21 -1.86 15.91
N TRP A 255 -1.73 -1.62 14.70
CA TRP A 255 -2.99 -2.13 14.21
C TRP A 255 -2.76 -2.97 12.96
N PHE A 256 -3.28 -4.18 12.96
CA PHE A 256 -3.16 -5.14 11.88
C PHE A 256 -4.52 -5.35 11.22
N GLN A 257 -4.56 -5.28 9.91
CA GLN A 257 -5.75 -5.67 9.17
C GLN A 257 -5.71 -7.17 8.94
N GLY A 258 -6.66 -7.91 9.52
CA GLY A 258 -6.89 -9.31 9.16
C GLY A 258 -7.50 -9.40 7.77
N GLY A 259 -7.00 -10.33 6.95
CA GLY A 259 -7.68 -10.71 5.72
C GLY A 259 -9.03 -11.35 6.03
N ALA A 260 -9.96 -11.33 5.08
CA ALA A 260 -11.16 -12.14 5.17
C ALA A 260 -10.76 -13.61 5.20
N SER A 261 -11.07 -14.32 6.28
CA SER A 261 -10.94 -15.76 6.43
C SER A 261 -12.28 -16.43 6.14
#